data_c6638660fe81a8a3d1ec9f6f0bb24cd4
#
_entry.id   c6638660fe81a8a3d1ec9f6f0bb24cd4
#
_cell.length_a   1.000
_cell.length_b   1.000
_cell.length_c   1.000
_cell.angle_alpha   90.00
_cell.angle_beta   90.00
_cell.angle_gamma   90.00
#
_symmetry.space_group_name_H-M   'P 1'
#
loop_
_entity.id
_entity.type
_entity.pdbx_description
1 polymer ?
#
loop_
_entity_poly.entity_id
_entity_poly.type
_entity_poly.pdbx_seq_one_letter_code
_entity_poly.pdbx_strand_id
1 'polypeptide(L)'
;MKRFTFVWALIVLFFVGCKNNNSNNPFSGSASGQQEANEVIEYYNNALELYKTYNNSYINQGVNYIEKAQEFVEKKATGALAIKPIKPIFMMISPMKENKEAPKAFGDKQETIKKAMEEMKRSAQAMRNLIDATTSYLDAEDYKDDNGKKLKDHQKEAEAQALAFRENAKTLLNTMSPIVNQAEESSLEDHPLKEHIISSKKLVAQTEEFIDEVETQAESKRLDDAKLQNLYTAIEEQVAKNEKLEISNKEYASRKSSFDFFNKSVREYLGAARKLIRNAKEAKEFSERDYQELNSNYNQLINAYNNFVD
;
A
#
# COMPACT_ATOMS: atom_id res chain seq x y z
N MET A 1 -0.24 -9.23 -23.19
CA MET A 1 0.48 -9.53 -21.92
C MET A 1 -0.41 -9.04 -20.80
N LYS A 2 -0.96 -9.94 -19.97
CA LYS A 2 -1.71 -9.53 -18.78
C LYS A 2 -0.71 -8.90 -17.81
N ARG A 3 -0.92 -7.64 -17.46
CA ARG A 3 -0.08 -6.92 -16.50
C ARG A 3 -0.65 -7.14 -15.11
N PHE A 4 0.24 -7.36 -14.16
CA PHE A 4 -0.11 -7.47 -12.75
C PHE A 4 -0.68 -6.14 -12.27
N THR A 5 -1.93 -6.14 -11.82
CA THR A 5 -2.55 -4.99 -11.15
C THR A 5 -2.16 -5.06 -9.67
N PHE A 6 -1.11 -4.34 -9.30
CA PHE A 6 -0.59 -4.35 -7.94
C PHE A 6 -1.49 -3.56 -6.99
N VAL A 7 -1.99 -4.24 -5.98
CA VAL A 7 -2.77 -3.63 -4.89
C VAL A 7 -1.84 -3.48 -3.69
N TRP A 8 -1.28 -2.29 -3.51
CA TRP A 8 -0.54 -1.96 -2.29
C TRP A 8 -1.51 -1.86 -1.11
N ALA A 9 -1.37 -2.74 -0.13
CA ALA A 9 -2.06 -2.62 1.14
C ALA A 9 -1.12 -1.93 2.13
N LEU A 10 -1.40 -0.67 2.44
CA LEU A 10 -0.68 0.11 3.44
C LEU A 10 -1.45 0.10 4.77
N ILE A 11 -0.72 -0.05 5.86
CA ILE A 11 -1.24 -0.19 7.21
C ILE A 11 -1.69 1.17 7.74
N VAL A 12 -2.90 1.22 8.27
CA VAL A 12 -3.38 2.35 9.07
C VAL A 12 -3.25 1.95 10.53
N LEU A 13 -2.33 2.61 11.24
CA LEU A 13 -2.18 2.47 12.68
C LEU A 13 -2.95 3.59 13.38
N PHE A 14 -3.94 3.23 14.18
CA PHE A 14 -4.57 4.15 15.13
C PHE A 14 -3.92 3.96 16.50
N PHE A 15 -3.41 5.02 17.09
CA PHE A 15 -2.90 5.01 18.46
C PHE A 15 -3.67 5.99 19.34
N VAL A 16 -4.05 5.50 20.50
CA VAL A 16 -4.51 6.32 21.63
C VAL A 16 -3.26 6.66 22.47
N GLY A 17 -2.95 7.94 22.60
CA GLY A 17 -1.74 8.41 23.25
C GLY A 17 -1.69 8.08 24.74
N CYS A 18 -0.56 7.56 25.19
CA CYS A 18 -0.15 7.50 26.60
C CYS A 18 1.25 8.10 26.76
N LYS A 19 1.48 8.73 27.91
CA LYS A 19 2.63 9.57 28.26
C LYS A 19 3.80 8.77 28.79
N ASN A 20 5.06 8.89 28.29
CA ASN A 20 6.28 8.97 29.15
C ASN A 20 7.64 9.17 28.42
N ASN A 21 8.70 9.33 29.21
CA ASN A 21 9.96 9.98 28.92
C ASN A 21 11.10 9.04 28.49
N ASN A 22 11.78 9.32 27.37
CA ASN A 22 13.13 8.83 27.09
C ASN A 22 13.98 9.86 26.29
N SER A 23 15.24 10.04 26.69
CA SER A 23 16.05 11.23 26.46
C SER A 23 16.65 11.43 25.04
N ASN A 24 16.40 10.53 24.07
CA ASN A 24 16.92 10.63 22.70
C ASN A 24 15.84 10.66 21.62
N ASN A 25 14.57 10.61 21.99
CA ASN A 25 13.46 10.72 21.04
C ASN A 25 12.95 12.18 21.06
N PRO A 26 12.87 12.89 19.92
CA PRO A 26 12.43 14.28 19.86
C PRO A 26 11.02 14.51 20.42
N PHE A 27 10.22 13.46 20.54
CA PHE A 27 8.86 13.48 21.06
C PHE A 27 8.77 13.14 22.56
N SER A 28 9.86 12.74 23.21
CA SER A 28 9.85 12.26 24.60
C SER A 28 9.87 13.39 25.62
N GLY A 29 9.27 13.17 26.78
CA GLY A 29 9.51 13.94 28.00
C GLY A 29 8.68 15.19 28.24
N SER A 30 7.83 15.62 27.32
CA SER A 30 6.97 16.79 27.52
C SER A 30 5.57 16.63 26.92
N ALA A 31 4.60 17.36 27.48
CA ALA A 31 3.25 17.41 26.91
C ALA A 31 3.25 17.94 25.45
N SER A 32 4.18 18.84 25.10
CA SER A 32 4.37 19.33 23.74
C SER A 32 4.92 18.23 22.81
N GLY A 33 5.88 17.43 23.26
CA GLY A 33 6.41 16.30 22.46
C GLY A 33 5.37 15.25 22.15
N GLN A 34 4.49 14.94 23.11
CA GLN A 34 3.38 14.02 22.91
C GLN A 34 2.36 14.58 21.89
N GLN A 35 2.08 15.89 21.94
CA GLN A 35 1.20 16.52 20.98
C GLN A 35 1.82 16.49 19.57
N GLU A 36 3.11 16.80 19.44
CA GLU A 36 3.83 16.74 18.17
C GLU A 36 3.86 15.30 17.60
N ALA A 37 4.06 14.29 18.46
CA ALA A 37 3.98 12.89 18.05
C ALA A 37 2.61 12.53 17.47
N ASN A 38 1.54 12.94 18.15
CA ASN A 38 0.17 12.71 17.69
C ASN A 38 -0.11 13.41 16.35
N GLU A 39 0.37 14.65 16.18
CA GLU A 39 0.22 15.39 14.92
C GLU A 39 0.94 14.69 13.75
N VAL A 40 2.13 14.13 14.00
CA VAL A 40 2.89 13.35 13.01
C VAL A 40 2.13 12.08 12.61
N ILE A 41 1.65 11.32 13.60
CA ILE A 41 0.91 10.08 13.38
C ILE A 41 -0.40 10.37 12.63
N GLU A 42 -1.15 11.40 13.03
CA GLU A 42 -2.40 11.79 12.37
C GLU A 42 -2.17 12.23 10.92
N TYR A 43 -1.09 12.99 10.67
CA TYR A 43 -0.73 13.39 9.31
C TYR A 43 -0.38 12.18 8.43
N TYR A 44 0.40 11.25 8.96
CA TYR A 44 0.75 10.01 8.27
C TYR A 44 -0.48 9.17 7.92
N ASN A 45 -1.38 8.98 8.88
CA ASN A 45 -2.64 8.26 8.64
C ASN A 45 -3.50 8.93 7.57
N ASN A 46 -3.56 10.27 7.59
CA ASN A 46 -4.24 11.02 6.53
C ASN A 46 -3.58 10.80 5.15
N ALA A 47 -2.25 10.81 5.08
CA ALA A 47 -1.51 10.56 3.85
C ALA A 47 -1.77 9.14 3.31
N LEU A 48 -1.84 8.13 4.19
CA LEU A 48 -2.19 6.76 3.84
C LEU A 48 -3.63 6.64 3.31
N GLU A 49 -4.58 7.32 3.93
CA GLU A 49 -5.98 7.33 3.46
C GLU A 49 -6.10 7.96 2.08
N LEU A 50 -5.40 9.09 1.85
CA LEU A 50 -5.33 9.74 0.55
C LEU A 50 -4.69 8.83 -0.50
N TYR A 51 -3.56 8.22 -0.16
CA TYR A 51 -2.91 7.23 -1.03
C TYR A 51 -3.89 6.12 -1.44
N LYS A 52 -4.55 5.46 -0.48
CA LYS A 52 -5.51 4.39 -0.75
C LYS A 52 -6.67 4.85 -1.64
N THR A 53 -7.18 6.03 -1.38
CA THR A 53 -8.30 6.59 -2.17
C THR A 53 -7.86 6.88 -3.59
N TYR A 54 -6.71 7.54 -3.80
CA TYR A 54 -6.18 7.82 -5.13
C TYR A 54 -5.83 6.54 -5.88
N ASN A 55 -5.12 5.61 -5.22
CA ASN A 55 -4.73 4.35 -5.84
C ASN A 55 -5.94 3.55 -6.31
N ASN A 56 -6.92 3.33 -5.42
CA ASN A 56 -8.05 2.46 -5.71
C ASN A 56 -9.09 3.11 -6.62
N SER A 57 -9.43 4.39 -6.37
CA SER A 57 -10.53 5.04 -7.07
C SER A 57 -10.11 5.75 -8.35
N TYR A 58 -8.82 6.11 -8.50
CA TYR A 58 -8.35 6.83 -9.68
C TYR A 58 -7.38 5.98 -10.51
N ILE A 59 -6.29 5.52 -9.91
CA ILE A 59 -5.21 4.86 -10.65
C ILE A 59 -5.66 3.48 -11.16
N ASN A 60 -6.03 2.56 -10.25
CA ASN A 60 -6.37 1.19 -10.61
C ASN A 60 -7.64 1.12 -11.47
N GLN A 61 -8.68 1.90 -11.12
CA GLN A 61 -9.89 1.96 -11.94
C GLN A 61 -9.63 2.59 -13.31
N GLY A 62 -8.73 3.59 -13.38
CA GLY A 62 -8.36 4.24 -14.63
C GLY A 62 -7.64 3.31 -15.59
N VAL A 63 -6.61 2.62 -15.12
CA VAL A 63 -5.89 1.62 -15.93
C VAL A 63 -6.86 0.55 -16.45
N ASN A 64 -7.65 -0.05 -15.55
CA ASN A 64 -8.63 -1.09 -15.93
C ASN A 64 -9.68 -0.59 -16.94
N TYR A 65 -10.16 0.65 -16.77
CA TYR A 65 -11.13 1.24 -17.71
C TYR A 65 -10.55 1.40 -19.11
N ILE A 66 -9.32 1.91 -19.21
CA ILE A 66 -8.64 2.14 -20.49
C ILE A 66 -8.30 0.80 -21.18
N GLU A 67 -7.86 -0.21 -20.43
CA GLU A 67 -7.65 -1.57 -20.96
C GLU A 67 -8.95 -2.17 -21.52
N LYS A 68 -10.06 -2.07 -20.79
CA LYS A 68 -11.37 -2.52 -21.26
C LYS A 68 -11.87 -1.72 -22.47
N ALA A 69 -11.54 -0.42 -22.54
CA ALA A 69 -11.85 0.40 -23.72
C ALA A 69 -11.11 -0.09 -24.96
N GLN A 70 -9.84 -0.46 -24.80
CA GLN A 70 -9.07 -1.04 -25.90
C GLN A 70 -9.63 -2.39 -26.33
N GLU A 71 -9.92 -3.30 -25.40
CA GLU A 71 -10.55 -4.60 -25.72
C GLU A 71 -11.89 -4.42 -26.45
N PHE A 72 -12.69 -3.43 -26.03
CA PHE A 72 -13.96 -3.13 -26.67
C PHE A 72 -13.75 -2.75 -28.15
N VAL A 73 -12.81 -1.84 -28.43
CA VAL A 73 -12.54 -1.39 -29.80
C VAL A 73 -11.96 -2.51 -30.66
N GLU A 74 -11.05 -3.32 -30.13
CA GLU A 74 -10.48 -4.48 -30.82
C GLU A 74 -11.57 -5.51 -31.21
N LYS A 75 -12.49 -5.82 -30.28
CA LYS A 75 -13.63 -6.70 -30.56
C LYS A 75 -14.57 -6.10 -31.61
N LYS A 76 -14.83 -4.79 -31.54
CA LYS A 76 -15.64 -4.11 -32.59
C LYS A 76 -15.02 -4.18 -33.97
N ALA A 77 -13.70 -4.01 -34.07
CA ALA A 77 -12.98 -4.10 -35.32
C ALA A 77 -13.07 -5.49 -36.01
N THR A 78 -13.21 -6.55 -35.19
CA THR A 78 -13.37 -7.93 -35.69
C THR A 78 -14.83 -8.35 -35.94
N GLY A 79 -15.79 -7.45 -35.67
CA GLY A 79 -17.23 -7.75 -35.74
C GLY A 79 -17.75 -8.62 -34.60
N ALA A 80 -16.95 -8.83 -33.55
CA ALA A 80 -17.33 -9.60 -32.36
C ALA A 80 -18.29 -8.80 -31.47
N LEU A 81 -19.09 -9.53 -30.68
CA LEU A 81 -19.92 -8.90 -29.64
C LEU A 81 -19.02 -8.22 -28.63
N ALA A 82 -19.22 -6.92 -28.45
CA ALA A 82 -18.44 -6.10 -27.53
C ALA A 82 -19.35 -5.22 -26.68
N ILE A 83 -19.11 -5.22 -25.36
CA ILE A 83 -19.82 -4.38 -24.40
C ILE A 83 -18.93 -3.18 -24.08
N LYS A 84 -19.47 -1.97 -24.27
CA LYS A 84 -18.76 -0.74 -23.93
C LYS A 84 -18.49 -0.68 -22.42
N PRO A 85 -17.26 -0.39 -22.00
CA PRO A 85 -16.95 -0.29 -20.57
C PRO A 85 -17.69 0.86 -19.90
N ILE A 86 -18.11 0.63 -18.66
CA ILE A 86 -18.78 1.64 -17.84
C ILE A 86 -17.71 2.56 -17.23
N LYS A 87 -17.90 3.88 -17.38
CA LYS A 87 -17.02 4.87 -16.78
C LYS A 87 -16.98 4.71 -15.26
N PRO A 88 -15.79 4.69 -14.63
CA PRO A 88 -15.67 4.60 -13.18
C PRO A 88 -16.27 5.82 -12.47
N ILE A 89 -16.82 5.58 -11.27
CA ILE A 89 -17.28 6.63 -10.36
C ILE A 89 -16.16 6.92 -9.37
N PHE A 90 -15.75 8.19 -9.29
CA PHE A 90 -14.69 8.61 -8.40
C PHE A 90 -15.23 8.96 -7.01
N MET A 91 -14.55 8.52 -5.97
CA MET A 91 -14.81 8.98 -4.62
C MET A 91 -14.37 10.44 -4.47
N MET A 92 -15.23 11.26 -3.88
CA MET A 92 -14.86 12.64 -3.53
C MET A 92 -13.94 12.63 -2.31
N ILE A 93 -12.85 13.37 -2.39
CA ILE A 93 -11.91 13.57 -1.29
C ILE A 93 -12.20 14.91 -0.64
N SER A 94 -12.22 14.95 0.70
CA SER A 94 -12.38 16.19 1.43
C SER A 94 -11.21 17.14 1.19
N PRO A 95 -11.43 18.40 0.78
CA PRO A 95 -10.36 19.39 0.61
C PRO A 95 -9.53 19.63 1.89
N MET A 96 -10.14 19.48 3.08
CA MET A 96 -9.40 19.57 4.35
C MET A 96 -8.34 18.48 4.49
N LYS A 97 -8.67 17.22 4.13
CA LYS A 97 -7.71 16.12 4.15
C LYS A 97 -6.62 16.31 3.10
N GLU A 98 -7.02 16.76 1.92
CA GLU A 98 -6.15 16.91 0.76
C GLU A 98 -5.08 18.01 0.93
N ASN A 99 -5.39 19.06 1.66
CA ASN A 99 -4.55 20.26 1.82
C ASN A 99 -3.97 20.40 3.23
N LYS A 100 -3.94 19.34 4.03
CA LYS A 100 -3.32 19.34 5.35
C LYS A 100 -1.82 19.56 5.20
N GLU A 101 -1.28 20.56 5.90
CA GLU A 101 0.15 20.86 5.91
C GLU A 101 0.92 19.82 6.74
N ALA A 102 2.15 19.51 6.30
CA ALA A 102 3.03 18.60 7.01
C ALA A 102 3.46 19.22 8.35
N PRO A 103 3.32 18.52 9.49
CA PRO A 103 3.78 18.97 10.80
C PRO A 103 5.23 19.44 10.81
N LYS A 104 5.54 20.45 11.64
CA LYS A 104 6.90 20.98 11.79
C LYS A 104 7.91 19.94 12.27
N ALA A 105 7.45 18.93 12.97
CA ALA A 105 8.26 17.82 13.46
C ALA A 105 8.93 17.01 12.32
N PHE A 106 8.46 17.11 11.07
CA PHE A 106 9.16 16.53 9.92
C PHE A 106 10.43 17.32 9.53
N GLY A 107 10.67 18.48 10.10
CA GLY A 107 11.89 19.28 9.92
C GLY A 107 12.22 19.56 8.45
N ASP A 108 13.45 19.23 8.05
CA ASP A 108 13.95 19.37 6.68
C ASP A 108 13.26 18.49 5.63
N LYS A 109 12.46 17.52 6.07
CA LYS A 109 11.70 16.61 5.19
C LYS A 109 10.36 17.20 4.71
N GLN A 110 9.86 18.28 5.33
CA GLN A 110 8.56 18.87 4.99
C GLN A 110 8.40 19.16 3.50
N GLU A 111 9.43 19.75 2.88
CA GLU A 111 9.37 20.11 1.46
C GLU A 111 9.31 18.86 0.55
N THR A 112 10.10 17.84 0.88
CA THR A 112 10.06 16.54 0.15
C THR A 112 8.71 15.87 0.27
N ILE A 113 8.13 15.85 1.49
CA ILE A 113 6.79 15.31 1.77
C ILE A 113 5.74 16.07 0.95
N LYS A 114 5.76 17.40 1.01
CA LYS A 114 4.83 18.26 0.27
C LYS A 114 4.90 18.00 -1.23
N LYS A 115 6.10 18.01 -1.81
CA LYS A 115 6.30 17.76 -3.23
C LYS A 115 5.80 16.36 -3.65
N ALA A 116 6.15 15.33 -2.90
CA ALA A 116 5.72 13.97 -3.20
C ALA A 116 4.18 13.83 -3.15
N MET A 117 3.53 14.47 -2.16
CA MET A 117 2.07 14.53 -2.06
C MET A 117 1.44 15.24 -3.25
N GLU A 118 1.99 16.39 -3.67
CA GLU A 118 1.49 17.15 -4.81
C GLU A 118 1.64 16.40 -6.12
N GLU A 119 2.76 15.70 -6.35
CA GLU A 119 2.97 14.89 -7.55
C GLU A 119 2.04 13.66 -7.57
N MET A 120 1.81 13.02 -6.42
CA MET A 120 0.85 11.93 -6.29
C MET A 120 -0.57 12.39 -6.67
N LYS A 121 -1.01 13.56 -6.16
CA LYS A 121 -2.30 14.18 -6.52
C LYS A 121 -2.37 14.52 -8.01
N ARG A 122 -1.29 15.05 -8.58
CA ARG A 122 -1.20 15.40 -10.02
C ARG A 122 -1.41 14.18 -10.90
N SER A 123 -0.75 13.06 -10.57
CA SER A 123 -0.91 11.80 -11.31
C SER A 123 -2.34 11.26 -11.22
N ALA A 124 -2.97 11.34 -10.05
CA ALA A 124 -4.37 10.93 -9.89
C ALA A 124 -5.34 11.81 -10.71
N GLN A 125 -5.11 13.13 -10.72
CA GLN A 125 -5.91 14.06 -11.53
C GLN A 125 -5.69 13.85 -13.03
N ALA A 126 -4.45 13.61 -13.46
CA ALA A 126 -4.13 13.29 -14.85
C ALA A 126 -4.85 12.00 -15.29
N MET A 127 -4.86 10.97 -14.45
CA MET A 127 -5.61 9.73 -14.70
C MET A 127 -7.10 10.00 -14.87
N ARG A 128 -7.71 10.82 -14.01
CA ARG A 128 -9.11 11.20 -14.13
C ARG A 128 -9.40 11.88 -15.47
N ASN A 129 -8.57 12.85 -15.86
CA ASN A 129 -8.72 13.56 -17.13
C ASN A 129 -8.61 12.59 -18.32
N LEU A 130 -7.72 11.60 -18.22
CA LEU A 130 -7.53 10.59 -19.24
C LEU A 130 -8.75 9.65 -19.37
N ILE A 131 -9.40 9.31 -18.25
CA ILE A 131 -10.67 8.56 -18.25
C ILE A 131 -11.77 9.37 -18.94
N ASP A 132 -11.86 10.67 -18.65
CA ASP A 132 -12.84 11.55 -19.27
C ASP A 132 -12.61 11.65 -20.80
N ALA A 133 -11.34 11.82 -21.21
CA ALA A 133 -10.98 11.84 -22.63
C ALA A 133 -11.26 10.50 -23.32
N THR A 134 -10.98 9.36 -22.67
CA THR A 134 -11.29 8.04 -23.19
C THR A 134 -12.80 7.82 -23.33
N THR A 135 -13.58 8.29 -22.35
CA THR A 135 -15.04 8.22 -22.40
C THR A 135 -15.58 8.99 -23.60
N SER A 136 -15.14 10.25 -23.76
CA SER A 136 -15.57 11.10 -24.87
C SER A 136 -15.22 10.49 -26.24
N TYR A 137 -14.02 9.91 -26.36
CA TYR A 137 -13.57 9.22 -27.56
C TYR A 137 -14.43 7.99 -27.90
N LEU A 138 -14.83 7.21 -26.90
CA LEU A 138 -15.73 6.07 -27.09
C LEU A 138 -17.17 6.49 -27.41
N ASP A 139 -17.64 7.60 -26.81
CA ASP A 139 -19.00 8.13 -27.02
C ASP A 139 -19.17 8.70 -28.42
N ALA A 140 -18.15 9.38 -28.93
CA ALA A 140 -18.12 9.90 -30.31
C ALA A 140 -17.85 8.82 -31.36
N GLU A 141 -17.47 7.61 -30.95
CA GLU A 141 -17.05 6.52 -31.83
C GLU A 141 -15.82 6.84 -32.69
N ASP A 142 -14.99 7.80 -32.29
CA ASP A 142 -13.79 8.26 -33.03
C ASP A 142 -12.81 7.13 -33.33
N TYR A 143 -12.90 5.99 -32.61
CA TYR A 143 -12.11 4.78 -32.90
C TYR A 143 -12.37 4.19 -34.29
N LYS A 144 -13.48 4.56 -34.94
CA LYS A 144 -13.75 4.16 -36.30
C LYS A 144 -12.87 4.90 -37.33
N ASP A 145 -12.46 6.14 -36.97
CA ASP A 145 -11.68 7.01 -37.85
C ASP A 145 -10.17 6.72 -37.76
N ASP A 146 -9.69 6.39 -36.57
CA ASP A 146 -8.25 6.19 -36.32
C ASP A 146 -7.86 4.73 -36.00
N ASN A 147 -8.79 3.79 -36.10
CA ASN A 147 -8.62 2.37 -35.82
C ASN A 147 -8.10 2.12 -34.39
N GLY A 148 -8.56 2.91 -33.41
CA GLY A 148 -8.19 2.79 -32.02
C GLY A 148 -6.79 3.28 -31.68
N LYS A 149 -6.13 4.04 -32.54
CA LYS A 149 -4.76 4.54 -32.33
C LYS A 149 -4.66 5.40 -31.05
N LYS A 150 -5.61 6.30 -30.83
CA LYS A 150 -5.66 7.19 -29.68
C LYS A 150 -5.77 6.42 -28.35
N LEU A 151 -6.44 5.28 -28.33
CA LEU A 151 -6.50 4.45 -27.10
C LEU A 151 -5.15 3.84 -26.72
N LYS A 152 -4.30 3.53 -27.69
CA LYS A 152 -2.93 3.07 -27.42
C LYS A 152 -2.08 4.15 -26.78
N ASP A 153 -2.31 5.41 -27.18
CA ASP A 153 -1.64 6.56 -26.57
C ASP A 153 -2.20 6.80 -25.15
N HIS A 154 -3.52 6.70 -24.95
CA HIS A 154 -4.14 6.76 -23.64
C HIS A 154 -3.63 5.65 -22.70
N GLN A 155 -3.42 4.43 -23.20
CA GLN A 155 -2.86 3.34 -22.40
C GLN A 155 -1.45 3.65 -21.94
N LYS A 156 -0.57 4.12 -22.82
CA LYS A 156 0.81 4.51 -22.47
C LYS A 156 0.82 5.61 -21.41
N GLU A 157 -0.04 6.61 -21.57
CA GLU A 157 -0.18 7.70 -20.61
C GLU A 157 -0.68 7.19 -19.25
N ALA A 158 -1.68 6.31 -19.23
CA ALA A 158 -2.20 5.70 -18.01
C ALA A 158 -1.09 4.93 -17.25
N GLU A 159 -0.28 4.17 -17.98
CA GLU A 159 0.86 3.44 -17.42
C GLU A 159 1.89 4.39 -16.83
N ALA A 160 2.22 5.48 -17.53
CA ALA A 160 3.14 6.50 -17.06
C ALA A 160 2.62 7.19 -15.78
N GLN A 161 1.34 7.55 -15.76
CA GLN A 161 0.72 8.17 -14.57
C GLN A 161 0.65 7.20 -13.39
N ALA A 162 0.36 5.92 -13.62
CA ALA A 162 0.36 4.91 -12.57
C ALA A 162 1.75 4.68 -11.98
N LEU A 163 2.79 4.69 -12.81
CA LEU A 163 4.18 4.58 -12.36
C LEU A 163 4.58 5.82 -11.54
N ALA A 164 4.34 7.02 -12.07
CA ALA A 164 4.67 8.28 -11.39
C ALA A 164 3.95 8.38 -10.03
N PHE A 165 2.67 7.98 -9.97
CA PHE A 165 1.91 7.92 -8.72
C PHE A 165 2.60 7.02 -7.69
N ARG A 166 2.98 5.80 -8.07
CA ARG A 166 3.63 4.82 -7.17
C ARG A 166 4.98 5.32 -6.66
N GLU A 167 5.81 5.87 -7.52
CA GLU A 167 7.13 6.38 -7.13
C GLU A 167 7.02 7.54 -6.14
N ASN A 168 6.06 8.45 -6.35
CA ASN A 168 5.83 9.56 -5.43
C ASN A 168 5.21 9.09 -4.11
N ALA A 169 4.28 8.13 -4.13
CA ALA A 169 3.75 7.51 -2.93
C ALA A 169 4.86 6.83 -2.12
N LYS A 170 5.75 6.08 -2.76
CA LYS A 170 6.91 5.45 -2.12
C LYS A 170 7.85 6.49 -1.51
N THR A 171 8.15 7.56 -2.23
CA THR A 171 8.96 8.68 -1.73
C THR A 171 8.31 9.32 -0.50
N LEU A 172 7.01 9.61 -0.56
CA LEU A 172 6.23 10.20 0.53
C LEU A 172 6.33 9.35 1.81
N LEU A 173 5.99 8.07 1.69
CA LEU A 173 5.91 7.16 2.83
C LEU A 173 7.29 6.86 3.42
N ASN A 174 8.29 6.60 2.59
CA ASN A 174 9.67 6.35 3.05
C ASN A 174 10.28 7.59 3.73
N THR A 175 9.93 8.80 3.28
CA THR A 175 10.40 10.04 3.90
C THR A 175 9.78 10.26 5.28
N MET A 176 8.51 9.90 5.46
CA MET A 176 7.80 10.04 6.74
C MET A 176 8.14 8.94 7.75
N SER A 177 8.32 7.70 7.29
CA SER A 177 8.44 6.50 8.15
C SER A 177 9.43 6.61 9.31
N PRO A 178 10.67 7.15 9.17
CA PRO A 178 11.59 7.22 10.31
C PRO A 178 11.08 8.10 11.45
N ILE A 179 10.42 9.21 11.11
CA ILE A 179 9.90 10.19 12.10
C ILE A 179 8.62 9.65 12.72
N VAL A 180 7.76 9.01 11.92
CA VAL A 180 6.55 8.34 12.40
C VAL A 180 6.89 7.21 13.37
N ASN A 181 7.91 6.39 13.07
CA ASN A 181 8.35 5.33 13.95
C ASN A 181 8.80 5.88 15.32
N GLN A 182 9.54 7.00 15.35
CA GLN A 182 9.94 7.66 16.61
C GLN A 182 8.73 8.21 17.38
N ALA A 183 7.76 8.80 16.68
CA ALA A 183 6.53 9.31 17.26
C ALA A 183 5.70 8.18 17.90
N GLU A 184 5.57 7.05 17.20
CA GLU A 184 4.86 5.87 17.69
C GLU A 184 5.58 5.21 18.89
N GLU A 185 6.92 5.08 18.84
CA GLU A 185 7.70 4.56 19.97
C GLU A 185 7.49 5.41 21.22
N SER A 186 7.43 6.74 21.06
CA SER A 186 7.14 7.65 22.15
C SER A 186 5.72 7.48 22.70
N SER A 187 4.74 7.33 21.79
CA SER A 187 3.34 7.11 22.18
C SER A 187 3.13 5.81 22.95
N LEU A 188 3.97 4.81 22.68
CA LEU A 188 3.88 3.48 23.29
C LEU A 188 4.79 3.31 24.52
N GLU A 189 5.51 4.33 24.97
CA GLU A 189 6.59 4.15 25.95
C GLU A 189 6.16 3.41 27.22
N ASP A 190 5.00 3.71 27.78
CA ASP A 190 4.42 3.02 28.94
C ASP A 190 3.30 2.04 28.58
N HIS A 191 3.10 1.77 27.29
CA HIS A 191 2.00 0.90 26.91
C HIS A 191 2.32 -0.56 27.24
N PRO A 192 1.47 -1.29 28.00
CA PRO A 192 1.73 -2.66 28.41
C PRO A 192 1.95 -3.65 27.26
N LEU A 193 1.43 -3.35 26.06
CA LEU A 193 1.61 -4.14 24.84
C LEU A 193 2.67 -3.57 23.90
N LYS A 194 3.52 -2.62 24.32
CA LYS A 194 4.53 -1.98 23.47
C LYS A 194 5.34 -3.00 22.67
N GLU A 195 5.91 -3.99 23.33
CA GLU A 195 6.76 -5.00 22.68
C GLU A 195 5.96 -5.82 21.64
N HIS A 196 4.72 -6.20 21.97
CA HIS A 196 3.83 -6.93 21.07
C HIS A 196 3.49 -6.10 19.83
N ILE A 197 3.17 -4.81 19.98
CA ILE A 197 2.81 -3.90 18.90
C ILE A 197 4.02 -3.65 18.01
N ILE A 198 5.19 -3.30 18.56
CA ILE A 198 6.41 -3.04 17.79
C ILE A 198 6.86 -4.30 17.04
N SER A 199 6.84 -5.47 17.69
CA SER A 199 7.23 -6.74 17.08
C SER A 199 6.27 -7.14 15.96
N SER A 200 4.96 -6.94 16.13
CA SER A 200 3.95 -7.19 15.10
C SER A 200 4.08 -6.22 13.91
N LYS A 201 4.34 -4.93 14.18
CA LYS A 201 4.60 -3.93 13.13
C LYS A 201 5.83 -4.30 12.29
N LYS A 202 6.88 -4.80 12.92
CA LYS A 202 8.07 -5.29 12.21
C LYS A 202 7.73 -6.45 11.27
N LEU A 203 6.89 -7.39 11.69
CA LEU A 203 6.42 -8.50 10.85
C LEU A 203 5.67 -7.97 9.62
N VAL A 204 4.79 -6.99 9.81
CA VAL A 204 4.07 -6.41 8.69
C VAL A 204 5.05 -5.75 7.71
N ALA A 205 5.99 -4.93 8.18
CA ALA A 205 7.00 -4.29 7.32
C ALA A 205 7.83 -5.31 6.54
N GLN A 206 8.21 -6.43 7.16
CA GLN A 206 8.93 -7.51 6.47
C GLN A 206 8.08 -8.22 5.42
N THR A 207 6.77 -8.38 5.66
CA THR A 207 5.87 -8.96 4.65
C THR A 207 5.66 -8.01 3.46
N GLU A 208 5.64 -6.69 3.69
CA GLU A 208 5.63 -5.68 2.64
C GLU A 208 6.90 -5.72 1.80
N GLU A 209 8.07 -5.77 2.45
CA GLU A 209 9.37 -5.87 1.76
C GLU A 209 9.44 -7.11 0.87
N PHE A 210 8.86 -8.23 1.32
CA PHE A 210 8.78 -9.45 0.52
C PHE A 210 7.90 -9.26 -0.72
N ILE A 211 6.74 -8.61 -0.58
CA ILE A 211 5.83 -8.32 -1.72
C ILE A 211 6.51 -7.38 -2.70
N ASP A 212 7.13 -6.30 -2.23
CA ASP A 212 7.84 -5.32 -3.06
C ASP A 212 8.95 -6.00 -3.89
N GLU A 213 9.66 -6.95 -3.28
CA GLU A 213 10.69 -7.71 -3.99
C GLU A 213 10.10 -8.65 -5.04
N VAL A 214 9.01 -9.35 -4.73
CA VAL A 214 8.29 -10.18 -5.72
C VAL A 214 7.86 -9.33 -6.91
N GLU A 215 7.31 -8.15 -6.68
CA GLU A 215 6.89 -7.21 -7.72
C GLU A 215 8.06 -6.74 -8.58
N THR A 216 9.15 -6.32 -7.93
CA THR A 216 10.37 -5.87 -8.60
C THR A 216 10.95 -6.96 -9.51
N GLN A 217 10.97 -8.20 -9.03
CA GLN A 217 11.46 -9.34 -9.81
C GLN A 217 10.50 -9.71 -10.95
N ALA A 218 9.20 -9.64 -10.73
CA ALA A 218 8.19 -9.90 -11.77
C ALA A 218 8.25 -8.86 -12.90
N GLU A 219 8.39 -7.57 -12.56
CA GLU A 219 8.53 -6.49 -13.55
C GLU A 219 9.82 -6.61 -14.36
N SER A 220 10.94 -6.90 -13.69
CA SER A 220 12.24 -7.08 -14.34
C SER A 220 12.36 -8.41 -15.09
N LYS A 221 11.40 -9.34 -14.92
CA LYS A 221 11.44 -10.72 -15.42
C LYS A 221 12.71 -11.46 -15.01
N ARG A 222 13.22 -11.16 -13.84
CA ARG A 222 14.44 -11.73 -13.30
C ARG A 222 14.15 -12.33 -11.93
N LEU A 223 14.24 -13.67 -11.83
CA LEU A 223 14.05 -14.37 -10.57
C LEU A 223 15.37 -14.44 -9.79
N ASP A 224 15.36 -13.92 -8.57
CA ASP A 224 16.38 -14.12 -7.52
C ASP A 224 15.73 -14.86 -6.34
N ASP A 225 15.70 -16.19 -6.45
CA ASP A 225 15.09 -17.05 -5.43
C ASP A 225 15.86 -17.00 -4.10
N ALA A 226 17.16 -16.72 -4.10
CA ALA A 226 17.96 -16.59 -2.90
C ALA A 226 17.54 -15.34 -2.08
N LYS A 227 17.32 -14.22 -2.76
CA LYS A 227 16.85 -12.99 -2.10
C LYS A 227 15.46 -13.18 -1.49
N LEU A 228 14.52 -13.78 -2.22
CA LEU A 228 13.19 -14.10 -1.70
C LEU A 228 13.23 -15.07 -0.52
N GLN A 229 14.12 -16.07 -0.56
CA GLN A 229 14.30 -17.01 0.54
C GLN A 229 14.86 -16.33 1.79
N ASN A 230 15.76 -15.37 1.65
CA ASN A 230 16.29 -14.60 2.79
C ASN A 230 15.20 -13.76 3.45
N LEU A 231 14.37 -13.06 2.66
CA LEU A 231 13.23 -12.30 3.18
C LEU A 231 12.20 -13.22 3.85
N TYR A 232 11.88 -14.35 3.24
CA TYR A 232 11.02 -15.37 3.83
C TYR A 232 11.54 -15.82 5.21
N THR A 233 12.83 -16.17 5.30
CA THR A 233 13.46 -16.63 6.55
C THR A 233 13.42 -15.55 7.63
N ALA A 234 13.64 -14.28 7.27
CA ALA A 234 13.54 -13.17 8.21
C ALA A 234 12.14 -13.03 8.82
N ILE A 235 11.08 -13.21 8.03
CA ILE A 235 9.69 -13.21 8.52
C ILE A 235 9.45 -14.43 9.42
N GLU A 236 9.92 -15.62 9.03
CA GLU A 236 9.76 -16.86 9.79
C GLU A 236 10.42 -16.79 11.17
N GLU A 237 11.64 -16.24 11.24
CA GLU A 237 12.34 -16.00 12.50
C GLU A 237 11.64 -14.96 13.38
N GLN A 238 11.13 -13.89 12.77
CA GLN A 238 10.47 -12.82 13.52
C GLN A 238 9.11 -13.29 14.08
N VAL A 239 8.31 -14.07 13.32
CA VAL A 239 7.06 -14.60 13.85
C VAL A 239 7.30 -15.61 14.98
N ALA A 240 8.35 -16.41 14.89
CA ALA A 240 8.74 -17.33 15.96
C ALA A 240 9.17 -16.60 17.26
N LYS A 241 9.71 -15.37 17.14
CA LYS A 241 9.96 -14.49 18.30
C LYS A 241 8.66 -13.90 18.83
N ASN A 242 7.80 -13.43 17.94
CA ASN A 242 6.53 -12.82 18.29
C ASN A 242 5.61 -13.78 19.06
N GLU A 243 5.53 -15.03 18.62
CA GLU A 243 4.74 -16.09 19.27
C GLU A 243 5.17 -16.42 20.70
N LYS A 244 6.38 -16.02 21.12
CA LYS A 244 6.89 -16.22 22.49
C LYS A 244 6.52 -15.07 23.43
N LEU A 245 5.99 -13.98 22.90
CA LEU A 245 5.55 -12.84 23.72
C LEU A 245 4.23 -13.20 24.41
N GLU A 246 4.23 -13.07 25.75
CA GLU A 246 3.06 -13.39 26.56
C GLU A 246 2.36 -12.11 27.05
N ILE A 247 1.06 -12.00 26.80
CA ILE A 247 0.24 -10.93 27.36
C ILE A 247 -0.11 -11.28 28.79
N SER A 248 0.70 -10.84 29.74
CA SER A 248 0.55 -11.10 31.18
C SER A 248 -0.34 -10.08 31.91
N ASN A 249 -0.51 -8.88 31.35
CA ASN A 249 -1.36 -7.84 31.93
C ASN A 249 -2.84 -8.22 31.79
N LYS A 250 -3.54 -8.35 32.95
CA LYS A 250 -4.94 -8.77 33.02
C LYS A 250 -5.89 -7.80 32.30
N GLU A 251 -5.59 -6.52 32.29
CA GLU A 251 -6.38 -5.51 31.59
C GLU A 251 -6.43 -5.75 30.06
N TYR A 252 -5.34 -6.30 29.51
CA TYR A 252 -5.20 -6.60 28.09
C TYR A 252 -5.38 -8.09 27.75
N ALA A 253 -5.87 -8.89 28.70
CA ALA A 253 -6.07 -10.34 28.49
C ALA A 253 -6.99 -10.65 27.28
N SER A 254 -7.96 -9.78 26.98
CA SER A 254 -8.84 -9.89 25.82
C SER A 254 -8.10 -9.76 24.47
N ARG A 255 -6.95 -9.10 24.46
CA ARG A 255 -6.12 -8.89 23.23
C ARG A 255 -5.34 -10.14 22.85
N LYS A 256 -5.20 -11.11 23.76
CA LYS A 256 -4.46 -12.35 23.51
C LYS A 256 -4.97 -13.08 22.26
N SER A 257 -6.28 -13.24 22.14
CA SER A 257 -6.87 -13.95 20.99
C SER A 257 -6.61 -13.23 19.66
N SER A 258 -6.65 -11.89 19.64
CA SER A 258 -6.34 -11.09 18.43
C SER A 258 -4.85 -11.18 18.08
N PHE A 259 -3.97 -11.17 19.08
CA PHE A 259 -2.53 -11.35 18.90
C PHE A 259 -2.19 -12.75 18.35
N ASP A 260 -2.79 -13.81 18.94
CA ASP A 260 -2.62 -15.18 18.48
C ASP A 260 -3.16 -15.34 17.03
N PHE A 261 -4.28 -14.68 16.71
CA PHE A 261 -4.85 -14.70 15.37
C PHE A 261 -3.95 -13.96 14.36
N PHE A 262 -3.35 -12.83 14.75
CA PHE A 262 -2.35 -12.15 13.93
C PHE A 262 -1.15 -13.06 13.61
N ASN A 263 -0.56 -13.71 14.63
CA ASN A 263 0.58 -14.62 14.43
C ASN A 263 0.20 -15.78 13.48
N LYS A 264 -1.00 -16.33 13.64
CA LYS A 264 -1.53 -17.35 12.73
C LYS A 264 -1.64 -16.84 11.29
N SER A 265 -2.14 -15.61 11.08
CA SER A 265 -2.27 -15.00 9.76
C SER A 265 -0.89 -14.79 9.10
N VAL A 266 0.15 -14.46 9.88
CA VAL A 266 1.55 -14.42 9.39
C VAL A 266 2.01 -15.80 8.92
N ARG A 267 1.68 -16.88 9.64
CA ARG A 267 1.99 -18.26 9.23
C ARG A 267 1.28 -18.67 7.94
N GLU A 268 0.04 -18.26 7.76
CA GLU A 268 -0.73 -18.49 6.52
C GLU A 268 -0.09 -17.72 5.34
N TYR A 269 0.29 -16.47 5.56
CA TYR A 269 1.06 -15.68 4.59
C TYR A 269 2.38 -16.39 4.18
N LEU A 270 3.15 -16.87 5.15
CA LEU A 270 4.37 -17.63 4.89
C LEU A 270 4.11 -18.91 4.08
N GLY A 271 2.96 -19.55 4.28
CA GLY A 271 2.52 -20.68 3.45
C GLY A 271 2.37 -20.30 1.98
N ALA A 272 1.69 -19.17 1.71
CA ALA A 272 1.52 -18.64 0.35
C ALA A 272 2.85 -18.18 -0.26
N ALA A 273 3.70 -17.49 0.51
CA ALA A 273 5.03 -17.05 0.08
C ALA A 273 5.94 -18.22 -0.33
N ARG A 274 5.97 -19.29 0.48
CA ARG A 274 6.72 -20.52 0.18
C ARG A 274 6.24 -21.16 -1.12
N LYS A 275 4.93 -21.23 -1.33
CA LYS A 275 4.34 -21.77 -2.54
C LYS A 275 4.71 -20.94 -3.76
N LEU A 276 4.63 -19.60 -3.66
CA LEU A 276 5.01 -18.66 -4.72
C LEU A 276 6.48 -18.84 -5.10
N ILE A 277 7.41 -18.86 -4.13
CA ILE A 277 8.86 -19.07 -4.39
C ILE A 277 9.09 -20.39 -5.15
N ARG A 278 8.50 -21.49 -4.66
CA ARG A 278 8.66 -22.80 -5.27
C ARG A 278 8.15 -22.83 -6.71
N ASN A 279 6.95 -22.36 -6.94
CA ASN A 279 6.32 -22.37 -8.26
C ASN A 279 7.06 -21.43 -9.23
N ALA A 280 7.51 -20.26 -8.78
CA ALA A 280 8.29 -19.33 -9.58
C ALA A 280 9.64 -19.94 -9.97
N LYS A 281 10.28 -20.69 -9.08
CA LYS A 281 11.54 -21.40 -9.36
C LYS A 281 11.37 -22.49 -10.42
N GLU A 282 10.28 -23.27 -10.35
CA GLU A 282 9.96 -24.32 -11.30
C GLU A 282 9.61 -23.75 -12.69
N ALA A 283 8.74 -22.72 -12.73
CA ALA A 283 8.28 -22.09 -13.98
C ALA A 283 9.27 -21.07 -14.56
N LYS A 284 10.23 -20.59 -13.78
CA LYS A 284 11.13 -19.46 -14.05
C LYS A 284 10.40 -18.13 -14.28
N GLU A 285 9.19 -18.03 -13.79
CA GLU A 285 8.34 -16.85 -13.84
C GLU A 285 7.32 -16.84 -12.69
N PHE A 286 6.82 -15.67 -12.34
CA PHE A 286 5.76 -15.53 -11.33
C PHE A 286 4.39 -15.76 -11.96
N SER A 287 3.57 -16.57 -11.30
CA SER A 287 2.18 -16.82 -11.65
C SER A 287 1.27 -15.75 -11.03
N GLU A 288 0.37 -15.17 -11.83
CA GLU A 288 -0.68 -14.27 -11.37
C GLU A 288 -1.50 -14.87 -10.21
N ARG A 289 -1.83 -16.17 -10.32
CA ARG A 289 -2.60 -16.89 -9.31
C ARG A 289 -1.88 -16.94 -7.96
N ASP A 290 -0.57 -17.25 -7.96
CA ASP A 290 0.20 -17.36 -6.72
C ASP A 290 0.39 -15.97 -6.09
N TYR A 291 0.54 -14.93 -6.92
CA TYR A 291 0.59 -13.55 -6.45
C TYR A 291 -0.75 -13.10 -5.83
N GLN A 292 -1.88 -13.43 -6.46
CA GLN A 292 -3.20 -13.12 -5.89
C GLN A 292 -3.46 -13.86 -4.56
N GLU A 293 -3.01 -15.11 -4.43
CA GLU A 293 -3.07 -15.86 -3.18
C GLU A 293 -2.20 -15.22 -2.09
N LEU A 294 -0.99 -14.79 -2.43
CA LEU A 294 -0.11 -14.05 -1.51
C LEU A 294 -0.76 -12.76 -1.02
N ASN A 295 -1.30 -11.94 -1.94
CA ASN A 295 -1.99 -10.71 -1.62
C ASN A 295 -3.25 -10.91 -0.76
N SER A 296 -4.01 -11.97 -1.02
CA SER A 296 -5.17 -12.30 -0.19
C SER A 296 -4.77 -12.59 1.26
N ASN A 297 -3.70 -13.38 1.45
CA ASN A 297 -3.16 -13.67 2.79
C ASN A 297 -2.56 -12.42 3.44
N TYR A 298 -1.90 -11.55 2.68
CA TYR A 298 -1.41 -10.27 3.18
C TYR A 298 -2.56 -9.37 3.69
N ASN A 299 -3.64 -9.24 2.93
CA ASN A 299 -4.80 -8.45 3.35
C ASN A 299 -5.44 -9.02 4.64
N GLN A 300 -5.50 -10.34 4.78
CA GLN A 300 -5.98 -10.99 6.00
C GLN A 300 -5.06 -10.70 7.19
N LEU A 301 -3.74 -10.76 6.98
CA LEU A 301 -2.73 -10.42 7.98
C LEU A 301 -2.88 -8.96 8.44
N ILE A 302 -3.05 -8.00 7.52
CA ILE A 302 -3.27 -6.59 7.86
C ILE A 302 -4.54 -6.39 8.67
N ASN A 303 -5.64 -7.04 8.29
CA ASN A 303 -6.89 -6.97 9.06
C ASN A 303 -6.71 -7.56 10.47
N ALA A 304 -5.96 -8.67 10.60
CA ALA A 304 -5.66 -9.27 11.89
C ALA A 304 -4.75 -8.35 12.74
N TYR A 305 -3.77 -7.68 12.13
CA TYR A 305 -2.94 -6.69 12.79
C TYR A 305 -3.78 -5.52 13.34
N ASN A 306 -4.62 -4.92 12.50
CA ASN A 306 -5.48 -3.82 12.91
C ASN A 306 -6.41 -4.23 14.07
N ASN A 307 -7.03 -5.40 13.99
CA ASN A 307 -7.87 -5.93 15.08
C ASN A 307 -7.10 -6.18 16.38
N PHE A 308 -5.78 -6.38 16.31
CA PHE A 308 -4.95 -6.54 17.50
C PHE A 308 -4.61 -5.20 18.14
N VAL A 309 -4.27 -4.19 17.34
CA VAL A 309 -3.79 -2.89 17.84
C VAL A 309 -4.92 -1.90 18.16
N ASP A 310 -6.11 -2.01 17.52
CA ASP A 310 -7.32 -1.23 17.82
C ASP A 310 -7.94 -1.63 19.17
#